data_e7e18c54250e6580555684f4f82c3e69
#
_entry.id   e7e18c54250e6580555684f4f82c3e69
#
_cell.length_a   1.000
_cell.length_b   1.000
_cell.length_c   1.000
_cell.angle_alpha   90.00
_cell.angle_beta   90.00
_cell.angle_gamma   90.00
#
_symmetry.space_group_name_H-M   'P 1'
#
loop_
_entity.id
_entity.type
_entity.pdbx_description
1 polymer ?
#
loop_
_entity_poly.entity_id
_entity_poly.type
_entity_poly.pdbx_seq_one_letter_code
_entity_poly.pdbx_strand_id
1 'polypeptide(L)'
;MSLTPTDEQSAIIHWQGQKQVVNAFAGTGKTSTLVQYALANPDSRMLYLAYNRAVRDEAERKFPFNVECKTSHQLAWSRFGKHYQNRLVASLRITDVARKLNTRHWLLVRLTLSSLNQFLCSADTVPGPQHLPDEDTRAGTDVSAILQAVQVLWYEMRRPDGTFPVTHDTYLKLFQLSSPDLSRRWDTILFDEAQDANPVTSALVLSQPCRVILVGDRYQQIYRFRGADNALSHPVLNDADRLWLTQSFRFGPSVARMANLLLQRAGETRQVTGSGGEDEVLMSRTGADKPEGHRTVLSRTVAGVICTALMASLSGRKVYWVGGIEGYRTEALEDLYWFSADMPEKMQSDVLRRDYRDFDEYCRIAKSTRDVEMNQAIRLLDICFPLPVKLKLLREHTVTSEKDADITVSTAHRSKGLEWPVVILDEDFADITDPLMPEDERRDETNLLYVAVTRARKTLVLNSLMRQLVAEEAGRDEQSQKATEASPSENGENDAVYGQEDENA
;
A
#
# COMPACT_ATOMS: atom_id res chain seq x y z
N MET A 1 -14.92 -6.12 27.38
CA MET A 1 -16.18 -6.72 26.89
C MET A 1 -15.81 -7.56 25.69
N SER A 2 -16.04 -8.86 25.70
CA SER A 2 -15.89 -9.69 24.49
C SER A 2 -17.06 -9.30 23.57
N LEU A 3 -16.75 -8.59 22.49
CA LEU A 3 -17.71 -8.33 21.43
C LEU A 3 -18.15 -9.71 20.88
N THR A 4 -19.44 -9.96 20.83
CA THR A 4 -19.97 -11.16 20.18
C THR A 4 -19.59 -11.10 18.70
N PRO A 5 -18.99 -12.15 18.14
CA PRO A 5 -18.67 -12.19 16.71
C PRO A 5 -19.92 -11.97 15.86
N THR A 6 -19.76 -11.28 14.73
CA THR A 6 -20.83 -11.23 13.72
C THR A 6 -21.01 -12.59 13.05
N ASP A 7 -22.11 -12.79 12.31
CA ASP A 7 -22.34 -14.03 11.56
C ASP A 7 -21.20 -14.29 10.56
N GLU A 8 -20.71 -13.23 9.88
CA GLU A 8 -19.57 -13.31 8.97
C GLU A 8 -18.29 -13.76 9.70
N GLN A 9 -18.00 -13.17 10.88
CA GLN A 9 -16.86 -13.57 11.69
C GLN A 9 -17.01 -15.01 12.22
N SER A 10 -18.22 -15.39 12.67
CA SER A 10 -18.51 -16.74 13.15
C SER A 10 -18.31 -17.78 12.06
N ALA A 11 -18.70 -17.51 10.83
CA ALA A 11 -18.47 -18.41 9.70
C ALA A 11 -16.97 -18.66 9.47
N ILE A 12 -16.12 -17.64 9.63
CA ILE A 12 -14.66 -17.77 9.51
C ILE A 12 -14.09 -18.55 10.69
N ILE A 13 -14.49 -18.21 11.93
CA ILE A 13 -13.99 -18.84 13.17
C ILE A 13 -14.22 -20.36 13.20
N HIS A 14 -15.36 -20.82 12.69
CA HIS A 14 -15.73 -22.23 12.70
C HIS A 14 -15.43 -22.96 11.38
N TRP A 15 -14.76 -22.31 10.45
CA TRP A 15 -14.41 -22.93 9.17
C TRP A 15 -13.37 -24.06 9.33
N GLN A 16 -13.54 -25.16 8.57
CA GLN A 16 -12.72 -26.39 8.69
C GLN A 16 -12.14 -26.90 7.35
N GLY A 17 -12.23 -26.12 6.28
CA GLY A 17 -11.72 -26.53 4.96
C GLY A 17 -10.18 -26.49 4.84
N GLN A 18 -9.67 -26.59 3.62
CA GLN A 18 -8.24 -26.64 3.33
C GLN A 18 -7.66 -25.26 2.94
N LYS A 19 -8.37 -24.52 2.10
CA LYS A 19 -7.98 -23.17 1.66
C LYS A 19 -9.17 -22.23 1.77
N GLN A 20 -8.98 -21.11 2.46
CA GLN A 20 -9.99 -20.07 2.63
C GLN A 20 -9.45 -18.72 2.20
N VAL A 21 -10.27 -17.97 1.48
CA VAL A 21 -10.05 -16.56 1.14
C VAL A 21 -11.08 -15.71 1.85
N VAL A 22 -10.64 -14.82 2.72
CA VAL A 22 -11.47 -13.84 3.41
C VAL A 22 -11.24 -12.47 2.79
N ASN A 23 -12.22 -11.97 2.04
CA ASN A 23 -12.24 -10.61 1.55
C ASN A 23 -12.81 -9.71 2.65
N ALA A 24 -12.08 -8.70 3.08
CA ALA A 24 -12.46 -7.92 4.24
C ALA A 24 -12.24 -6.43 3.98
N PHE A 25 -13.27 -5.62 4.19
CA PHE A 25 -13.13 -4.16 4.08
C PHE A 25 -12.36 -3.55 5.26
N ALA A 26 -12.08 -2.25 5.18
CA ALA A 26 -11.35 -1.52 6.20
C ALA A 26 -12.08 -1.55 7.56
N GLY A 27 -11.36 -1.83 8.64
CA GLY A 27 -11.90 -1.77 10.00
C GLY A 27 -12.81 -2.92 10.41
N THR A 28 -12.92 -4.00 9.62
CA THR A 28 -13.86 -5.12 9.85
C THR A 28 -13.34 -6.17 10.85
N GLY A 29 -12.21 -5.93 11.50
CA GLY A 29 -11.68 -6.82 12.53
C GLY A 29 -10.96 -8.06 11.98
N LYS A 30 -10.30 -7.98 10.81
CA LYS A 30 -9.51 -9.06 10.19
C LYS A 30 -8.67 -9.84 11.20
N THR A 31 -7.71 -9.16 11.83
CA THR A 31 -6.77 -9.78 12.79
C THR A 31 -7.49 -10.32 14.02
N SER A 32 -8.51 -9.62 14.53
CA SER A 32 -9.30 -10.08 15.67
C SER A 32 -10.05 -11.38 15.35
N THR A 33 -10.58 -11.52 14.14
CA THR A 33 -11.24 -12.75 13.67
C THR A 33 -10.24 -13.90 13.58
N LEU A 34 -9.02 -13.66 13.09
CA LEU A 34 -7.96 -14.67 13.08
C LEU A 34 -7.52 -15.09 14.49
N VAL A 35 -7.47 -14.16 15.45
CA VAL A 35 -7.22 -14.47 16.87
C VAL A 35 -8.31 -15.39 17.42
N GLN A 36 -9.60 -15.10 17.16
CA GLN A 36 -10.70 -15.95 17.58
C GLN A 36 -10.67 -17.33 16.89
N TYR A 37 -10.30 -17.38 15.60
CA TYR A 37 -10.06 -18.67 14.92
C TYR A 37 -8.99 -19.50 15.62
N ALA A 38 -7.87 -18.88 16.01
CA ALA A 38 -6.78 -19.57 16.71
C ALA A 38 -7.20 -20.07 18.10
N LEU A 39 -8.01 -19.29 18.83
CA LEU A 39 -8.58 -19.67 20.13
C LEU A 39 -9.58 -20.85 20.01
N ALA A 40 -10.35 -20.89 18.91
CA ALA A 40 -11.30 -21.97 18.63
C ALA A 40 -10.60 -23.29 18.18
N ASN A 41 -9.32 -23.22 17.81
CA ASN A 41 -8.52 -24.36 17.34
C ASN A 41 -7.21 -24.52 18.14
N PRO A 42 -7.26 -24.74 19.46
CA PRO A 42 -6.09 -24.67 20.35
C PRO A 42 -5.03 -25.76 20.09
N ASP A 43 -5.43 -26.90 19.53
CA ASP A 43 -4.53 -28.03 19.23
C ASP A 43 -3.76 -27.84 17.89
N SER A 44 -4.14 -26.88 17.07
CA SER A 44 -3.49 -26.60 15.80
C SER A 44 -2.29 -25.68 16.01
N ARG A 45 -1.11 -26.08 15.53
CA ARG A 45 0.09 -25.25 15.49
C ARG A 45 -0.04 -24.30 14.29
N MET A 46 -0.07 -23.02 14.54
CA MET A 46 -0.33 -22.02 13.50
C MET A 46 0.85 -21.09 13.26
N LEU A 47 1.04 -20.71 12.02
CA LEU A 47 1.92 -19.63 11.61
C LEU A 47 1.08 -18.42 11.21
N TYR A 48 1.19 -17.32 11.95
CA TYR A 48 0.67 -16.04 11.49
C TYR A 48 1.76 -15.31 10.68
N LEU A 49 1.48 -15.08 9.40
CA LEU A 49 2.40 -14.42 8.49
C LEU A 49 2.00 -12.96 8.34
N ALA A 50 2.81 -12.08 8.95
CA ALA A 50 2.61 -10.64 8.96
C ALA A 50 3.33 -9.96 7.78
N TYR A 51 2.73 -8.90 7.26
CA TYR A 51 3.31 -8.08 6.19
C TYR A 51 4.64 -7.41 6.61
N ASN A 52 4.71 -6.89 7.84
CA ASN A 52 5.91 -6.22 8.35
C ASN A 52 6.14 -6.49 9.84
N ARG A 53 7.29 -5.99 10.36
CA ARG A 53 7.69 -6.22 11.75
C ARG A 53 6.72 -5.59 12.76
N ALA A 54 6.21 -4.39 12.51
CA ALA A 54 5.31 -3.71 13.44
C ALA A 54 4.00 -4.47 13.60
N VAL A 55 3.41 -4.94 12.49
CA VAL A 55 2.21 -5.79 12.49
C VAL A 55 2.47 -7.12 13.19
N ARG A 56 3.65 -7.72 12.98
CA ARG A 56 4.04 -8.95 13.68
C ARG A 56 4.15 -8.74 15.18
N ASP A 57 4.82 -7.67 15.64
CA ASP A 57 5.01 -7.36 17.07
C ASP A 57 3.68 -7.09 17.78
N GLU A 58 2.72 -6.48 17.07
CA GLU A 58 1.35 -6.29 17.57
C GLU A 58 0.60 -7.62 17.64
N ALA A 59 0.70 -8.45 16.60
CA ALA A 59 0.06 -9.77 16.54
C ALA A 59 0.56 -10.69 17.66
N GLU A 60 1.88 -10.71 17.93
CA GLU A 60 2.50 -11.53 18.97
C GLU A 60 1.93 -11.25 20.38
N ARG A 61 1.39 -10.03 20.61
CA ARG A 61 0.72 -9.69 21.88
C ARG A 61 -0.73 -10.13 21.94
N LYS A 62 -1.35 -10.42 20.80
CA LYS A 62 -2.79 -10.69 20.68
C LYS A 62 -3.09 -12.19 20.48
N PHE A 63 -2.23 -12.87 19.76
CA PHE A 63 -2.44 -14.28 19.44
C PHE A 63 -2.16 -15.21 20.63
N PRO A 64 -2.88 -16.33 20.74
CA PRO A 64 -2.63 -17.36 21.76
C PRO A 64 -1.32 -18.12 21.48
N PHE A 65 -0.90 -18.93 22.46
CA PHE A 65 0.39 -19.63 22.48
C PHE A 65 0.60 -20.63 21.32
N ASN A 66 -0.48 -21.13 20.71
CA ASN A 66 -0.43 -22.05 19.58
C ASN A 66 -0.14 -21.36 18.23
N VAL A 67 0.07 -20.03 18.22
CA VAL A 67 0.38 -19.25 17.02
C VAL A 67 1.77 -18.64 17.12
N GLU A 68 2.60 -18.94 16.14
CA GLU A 68 3.91 -18.29 15.97
C GLU A 68 3.79 -17.15 14.95
N CYS A 69 4.12 -15.91 15.34
CA CYS A 69 4.01 -14.73 14.49
C CYS A 69 5.36 -14.43 13.82
N LYS A 70 5.40 -14.39 12.48
CA LYS A 70 6.61 -14.09 11.69
C LYS A 70 6.29 -13.24 10.48
N THR A 71 7.31 -12.55 9.95
CA THR A 71 7.29 -12.05 8.58
C THR A 71 7.92 -13.07 7.63
N SER A 72 7.63 -12.98 6.33
CA SER A 72 8.27 -13.84 5.30
C SER A 72 9.80 -13.73 5.34
N HIS A 73 10.34 -12.53 5.57
CA HIS A 73 11.75 -12.28 5.72
C HIS A 73 12.35 -12.96 6.97
N GLN A 74 11.63 -13.02 8.10
CA GLN A 74 12.09 -13.73 9.29
C GLN A 74 12.13 -15.26 9.10
N LEU A 75 11.19 -15.80 8.32
CA LEU A 75 11.25 -17.21 7.93
C LEU A 75 12.50 -17.53 7.12
N ALA A 76 12.83 -16.66 6.17
CA ALA A 76 13.99 -16.82 5.29
C ALA A 76 15.33 -16.54 6.00
N TRP A 77 15.32 -15.68 7.04
CA TRP A 77 16.54 -15.20 7.72
C TRP A 77 17.38 -16.32 8.31
N SER A 78 16.77 -17.23 9.06
CA SER A 78 17.48 -18.29 9.77
C SER A 78 18.23 -19.24 8.83
N ARG A 79 17.72 -19.44 7.61
CA ARG A 79 18.29 -20.37 6.63
C ARG A 79 19.22 -19.68 5.64
N PHE A 80 18.90 -18.48 5.19
CA PHE A 80 19.65 -17.76 4.15
C PHE A 80 20.14 -16.39 4.60
N GLY A 81 19.29 -15.55 5.20
CA GLY A 81 19.60 -14.13 5.44
C GLY A 81 20.88 -13.88 6.26
N LYS A 82 21.13 -14.70 7.27
CA LYS A 82 22.32 -14.60 8.14
C LYS A 82 23.65 -14.65 7.38
N HIS A 83 23.70 -15.34 6.22
CA HIS A 83 24.91 -15.48 5.41
C HIS A 83 25.26 -14.19 4.64
N TYR A 84 24.30 -13.26 4.54
CA TYR A 84 24.43 -12.01 3.79
C TYR A 84 24.50 -10.76 4.67
N GLN A 85 24.50 -10.94 5.99
CA GLN A 85 24.39 -9.85 6.98
C GLN A 85 25.36 -8.68 6.73
N ASN A 86 26.62 -8.98 6.37
CA ASN A 86 27.67 -7.98 6.21
C ASN A 86 27.54 -7.10 4.95
N ARG A 87 26.64 -7.45 4.01
CA ARG A 87 26.46 -6.74 2.74
C ARG A 87 25.00 -6.42 2.44
N LEU A 88 24.14 -6.53 3.47
CA LEU A 88 22.74 -6.14 3.36
C LEU A 88 22.60 -4.63 3.22
N VAL A 89 21.78 -4.22 2.26
CA VAL A 89 21.38 -2.84 2.03
C VAL A 89 19.85 -2.77 1.90
N ALA A 90 19.29 -1.61 2.21
CA ALA A 90 17.85 -1.40 2.07
C ALA A 90 17.41 -1.40 0.60
N SER A 91 18.24 -0.86 -0.30
CA SER A 91 18.03 -0.85 -1.75
C SER A 91 19.36 -0.81 -2.48
N LEU A 92 19.44 -1.40 -3.68
CA LEU A 92 20.59 -1.28 -4.55
C LEU A 92 20.61 0.11 -5.17
N ARG A 93 21.78 0.77 -5.15
CA ARG A 93 21.96 2.05 -5.82
C ARG A 93 22.32 1.85 -7.28
N ILE A 94 21.87 2.75 -8.13
CA ILE A 94 22.17 2.73 -9.56
C ILE A 94 23.69 2.76 -9.81
N THR A 95 24.43 3.47 -8.96
CA THR A 95 25.90 3.56 -9.01
C THR A 95 26.60 2.25 -8.63
N ASP A 96 26.06 1.46 -7.71
CA ASP A 96 26.61 0.14 -7.39
C ASP A 96 26.46 -0.82 -8.56
N VAL A 97 25.31 -0.79 -9.24
CA VAL A 97 25.04 -1.58 -10.44
C VAL A 97 25.95 -1.14 -11.58
N ALA A 98 26.06 0.16 -11.86
CA ALA A 98 26.95 0.72 -12.89
C ALA A 98 28.42 0.32 -12.68
N ARG A 99 28.88 0.39 -11.44
CA ARG A 99 30.25 -0.03 -11.07
C ARG A 99 30.46 -1.54 -11.27
N LYS A 100 29.48 -2.37 -10.88
CA LYS A 100 29.59 -3.83 -11.06
C LYS A 100 29.61 -4.24 -12.52
N LEU A 101 28.78 -3.58 -13.36
CA LEU A 101 28.71 -3.84 -14.79
C LEU A 101 29.80 -3.12 -15.61
N ASN A 102 30.62 -2.30 -14.93
CA ASN A 102 31.66 -1.47 -15.54
C ASN A 102 31.13 -0.64 -16.73
N THR A 103 29.98 0.02 -16.53
CA THR A 103 29.33 0.80 -17.58
C THR A 103 28.81 2.15 -17.06
N ARG A 104 28.75 3.13 -17.97
CA ARG A 104 28.07 4.43 -17.74
C ARG A 104 26.82 4.59 -18.60
N HIS A 105 26.35 3.51 -19.20
CA HIS A 105 25.10 3.51 -19.95
C HIS A 105 23.91 3.48 -18.95
N TRP A 106 23.55 4.63 -18.42
CA TRP A 106 22.62 4.78 -17.31
C TRP A 106 21.24 4.16 -17.56
N LEU A 107 20.76 4.22 -18.81
CA LEU A 107 19.49 3.58 -19.18
C LEU A 107 19.58 2.05 -19.01
N LEU A 108 20.64 1.42 -19.51
CA LEU A 108 20.87 -0.02 -19.32
C LEU A 108 20.94 -0.38 -17.84
N VAL A 109 21.68 0.42 -17.04
CA VAL A 109 21.82 0.19 -15.59
C VAL A 109 20.45 0.26 -14.90
N ARG A 110 19.64 1.26 -15.23
CA ARG A 110 18.29 1.41 -14.69
C ARG A 110 17.39 0.24 -15.07
N LEU A 111 17.36 -0.13 -16.35
CA LEU A 111 16.56 -1.25 -16.86
C LEU A 111 16.98 -2.56 -16.20
N THR A 112 18.29 -2.78 -16.04
CA THR A 112 18.83 -3.95 -15.33
C THR A 112 18.36 -3.99 -13.88
N LEU A 113 18.42 -2.87 -13.15
CA LEU A 113 17.98 -2.78 -11.76
C LEU A 113 16.47 -3.02 -11.63
N SER A 114 15.67 -2.43 -12.53
CA SER A 114 14.22 -2.64 -12.57
C SER A 114 13.88 -4.11 -12.83
N SER A 115 14.50 -4.73 -13.83
CA SER A 115 14.27 -6.15 -14.18
C SER A 115 14.72 -7.10 -13.06
N LEU A 116 15.85 -6.79 -12.41
CA LEU A 116 16.32 -7.56 -11.26
C LEU A 116 15.31 -7.50 -10.10
N ASN A 117 14.79 -6.32 -9.79
CA ASN A 117 13.79 -6.15 -8.74
C ASN A 117 12.48 -6.89 -9.07
N GLN A 118 12.03 -6.85 -10.32
CA GLN A 118 10.87 -7.63 -10.75
C GLN A 118 11.10 -9.13 -10.59
N PHE A 119 12.28 -9.65 -11.00
CA PHE A 119 12.64 -11.04 -10.77
C PHE A 119 12.68 -11.42 -9.29
N LEU A 120 13.30 -10.60 -8.45
CA LEU A 120 13.39 -10.86 -7.00
C LEU A 120 12.01 -10.93 -6.33
N CYS A 121 11.03 -10.20 -6.85
CA CYS A 121 9.65 -10.21 -6.38
C CYS A 121 8.77 -11.28 -7.06
N SER A 122 9.19 -11.89 -8.18
CA SER A 122 8.43 -12.89 -8.92
C SER A 122 8.49 -14.28 -8.28
N ALA A 123 7.60 -15.19 -8.69
CA ALA A 123 7.66 -16.61 -8.31
C ALA A 123 8.64 -17.42 -9.17
N ASP A 124 9.17 -16.85 -10.26
CA ASP A 124 10.01 -17.53 -11.25
C ASP A 124 11.34 -18.01 -10.68
N THR A 125 11.87 -19.07 -11.27
CA THR A 125 13.12 -19.69 -10.80
C THR A 125 14.37 -19.03 -11.37
N VAL A 126 14.25 -18.38 -12.53
CA VAL A 126 15.35 -17.72 -13.25
C VAL A 126 14.90 -16.37 -13.82
N PRO A 127 15.79 -15.38 -13.95
CA PRO A 127 15.47 -14.15 -14.66
C PRO A 127 15.17 -14.42 -16.14
N GLY A 128 14.12 -13.80 -16.67
CA GLY A 128 13.68 -13.96 -18.04
C GLY A 128 13.01 -12.70 -18.62
N PRO A 129 12.58 -12.74 -19.90
CA PRO A 129 11.97 -11.61 -20.59
C PRO A 129 10.73 -11.02 -19.89
N GLN A 130 9.99 -11.84 -19.15
CA GLN A 130 8.80 -11.43 -18.39
C GLN A 130 9.09 -10.44 -17.25
N HIS A 131 10.36 -10.27 -16.87
CA HIS A 131 10.79 -9.31 -15.84
C HIS A 131 11.27 -7.99 -16.43
N LEU A 132 11.23 -7.85 -17.75
CA LEU A 132 11.64 -6.60 -18.41
C LEU A 132 10.53 -5.55 -18.31
N PRO A 133 10.87 -4.27 -18.15
CA PRO A 133 9.92 -3.19 -18.35
C PRO A 133 9.33 -3.24 -19.77
N ASP A 134 8.20 -2.53 -19.99
CA ASP A 134 7.57 -2.42 -21.30
C ASP A 134 8.52 -1.87 -22.37
N GLU A 135 8.13 -2.02 -23.63
CA GLU A 135 8.95 -1.65 -24.78
C GLU A 135 9.25 -0.15 -24.83
N ASP A 136 8.27 0.67 -24.53
CA ASP A 136 8.41 2.14 -24.50
C ASP A 136 9.42 2.58 -23.43
N THR A 137 9.38 1.97 -22.27
CA THR A 137 10.33 2.22 -21.17
C THR A 137 11.74 1.79 -21.55
N ARG A 138 11.90 0.72 -22.35
CA ARG A 138 13.20 0.22 -22.80
C ARG A 138 13.87 1.12 -23.86
N ALA A 139 13.09 1.94 -24.57
CA ALA A 139 13.57 2.92 -25.55
C ALA A 139 14.63 2.35 -26.52
N GLY A 140 14.38 1.15 -27.06
CA GLY A 140 15.26 0.47 -28.01
C GLY A 140 16.53 -0.16 -27.42
N THR A 141 16.69 -0.22 -26.08
CA THR A 141 17.82 -0.92 -25.45
C THR A 141 17.73 -2.43 -25.71
N ASP A 142 18.86 -3.03 -26.08
CA ASP A 142 18.93 -4.46 -26.36
C ASP A 142 18.50 -5.32 -25.19
N VAL A 143 17.47 -6.12 -25.39
CA VAL A 143 16.90 -7.07 -24.42
C VAL A 143 17.95 -8.06 -23.93
N SER A 144 18.80 -8.57 -24.83
CA SER A 144 19.83 -9.55 -24.48
C SER A 144 20.86 -8.94 -23.52
N ALA A 145 21.24 -7.67 -23.72
CA ALA A 145 22.17 -6.97 -22.85
C ALA A 145 21.57 -6.77 -21.45
N ILE A 146 20.27 -6.43 -21.35
CA ILE A 146 19.59 -6.28 -20.06
C ILE A 146 19.55 -7.63 -19.33
N LEU A 147 19.10 -8.70 -19.99
CA LEU A 147 19.00 -10.03 -19.38
C LEU A 147 20.35 -10.58 -18.94
N GLN A 148 21.40 -10.40 -19.75
CA GLN A 148 22.75 -10.79 -19.38
C GLN A 148 23.24 -10.03 -18.15
N ALA A 149 23.00 -8.72 -18.09
CA ALA A 149 23.36 -7.90 -16.94
C ALA A 149 22.60 -8.36 -15.66
N VAL A 150 21.30 -8.65 -15.74
CA VAL A 150 20.51 -9.20 -14.64
C VAL A 150 21.07 -10.54 -14.16
N GLN A 151 21.42 -11.44 -15.07
CA GLN A 151 22.01 -12.73 -14.73
C GLN A 151 23.35 -12.58 -14.00
N VAL A 152 24.20 -11.66 -14.44
CA VAL A 152 25.47 -11.34 -13.76
C VAL A 152 25.24 -10.86 -12.34
N LEU A 153 24.30 -9.91 -12.14
CA LEU A 153 24.00 -9.41 -10.82
C LEU A 153 23.39 -10.49 -9.91
N TRP A 154 22.43 -11.26 -10.44
CA TRP A 154 21.83 -12.36 -9.69
C TRP A 154 22.84 -13.42 -9.28
N TYR A 155 23.77 -13.78 -10.17
CA TYR A 155 24.86 -14.69 -9.85
C TYR A 155 25.72 -14.20 -8.69
N GLU A 156 26.11 -12.92 -8.70
CA GLU A 156 26.91 -12.30 -7.63
C GLU A 156 26.14 -12.16 -6.30
N MET A 157 24.86 -11.83 -6.38
CA MET A 157 24.02 -11.64 -5.20
C MET A 157 23.80 -12.93 -4.42
N ARG A 158 23.58 -14.05 -5.11
CA ARG A 158 23.31 -15.34 -4.46
C ARG A 158 24.55 -16.03 -3.85
N ARG A 159 25.76 -15.57 -4.20
CA ARG A 159 26.99 -16.13 -3.63
C ARG A 159 27.15 -15.67 -2.17
N PRO A 160 27.31 -16.59 -1.18
CA PRO A 160 27.53 -16.21 0.22
C PRO A 160 28.83 -15.42 0.42
N ASP A 161 29.89 -15.75 -0.34
CA ASP A 161 31.21 -15.13 -0.32
C ASP A 161 31.36 -13.92 -1.26
N GLY A 162 30.26 -13.49 -1.91
CA GLY A 162 30.26 -12.34 -2.81
C GLY A 162 30.48 -11.00 -2.09
N THR A 163 30.89 -9.99 -2.85
CA THR A 163 31.11 -8.61 -2.33
C THR A 163 30.04 -7.62 -2.78
N PHE A 164 29.21 -8.00 -3.75
CA PHE A 164 28.14 -7.13 -4.26
C PHE A 164 27.03 -6.99 -3.21
N PRO A 165 26.46 -5.78 -2.99
CA PRO A 165 25.38 -5.56 -2.04
C PRO A 165 24.16 -6.43 -2.37
N VAL A 166 23.41 -6.83 -1.35
CA VAL A 166 22.17 -7.61 -1.49
C VAL A 166 21.03 -6.94 -0.72
N THR A 167 19.81 -7.10 -1.22
CA THR A 167 18.60 -6.63 -0.53
C THR A 167 17.98 -7.76 0.30
N HIS A 168 17.03 -7.41 1.13
CA HIS A 168 16.25 -8.39 1.87
C HIS A 168 15.48 -9.36 0.95
N ASP A 169 15.04 -8.91 -0.22
CA ASP A 169 14.35 -9.75 -1.21
C ASP A 169 15.25 -10.83 -1.80
N THR A 170 16.57 -10.63 -1.81
CA THR A 170 17.55 -11.62 -2.30
C THR A 170 17.45 -12.92 -1.50
N TYR A 171 17.55 -12.86 -0.17
CA TYR A 171 17.50 -14.08 0.63
C TYR A 171 16.09 -14.64 0.77
N LEU A 172 15.05 -13.81 0.65
CA LEU A 172 13.67 -14.28 0.57
C LEU A 172 13.45 -15.08 -0.72
N LYS A 173 13.97 -14.59 -1.86
CA LYS A 173 13.98 -15.31 -3.14
C LYS A 173 14.70 -16.66 -3.04
N LEU A 174 15.88 -16.70 -2.42
CA LEU A 174 16.63 -17.96 -2.21
C LEU A 174 15.85 -18.93 -1.33
N PHE A 175 15.13 -18.44 -0.33
CA PHE A 175 14.26 -19.27 0.51
C PHE A 175 13.10 -19.85 -0.30
N GLN A 176 12.44 -19.07 -1.13
CA GLN A 176 11.38 -19.54 -2.02
C GLN A 176 11.92 -20.61 -2.98
N LEU A 177 13.07 -20.37 -3.64
CA LEU A 177 13.70 -21.32 -4.56
C LEU A 177 14.12 -22.63 -3.89
N SER A 178 14.31 -22.66 -2.57
CA SER A 178 14.59 -23.88 -1.82
C SER A 178 13.35 -24.75 -1.55
N SER A 179 12.17 -24.31 -1.99
CA SER A 179 10.87 -24.98 -1.81
C SER A 179 10.66 -25.54 -0.39
N PRO A 180 10.68 -24.67 0.63
CA PRO A 180 10.61 -25.13 2.02
C PRO A 180 9.24 -25.75 2.33
N ASP A 181 9.24 -26.87 3.02
CA ASP A 181 8.02 -27.50 3.55
C ASP A 181 7.73 -26.95 4.96
N LEU A 182 6.80 -25.99 5.02
CA LEU A 182 6.37 -25.34 6.26
C LEU A 182 5.39 -26.22 7.05
N SER A 183 4.71 -27.16 6.39
CA SER A 183 3.72 -28.03 7.01
C SER A 183 4.31 -28.99 8.05
N ARG A 184 5.62 -29.23 8.02
CA ARG A 184 6.31 -30.00 9.07
C ARG A 184 6.25 -29.35 10.44
N ARG A 185 6.08 -28.03 10.48
CA ARG A 185 6.08 -27.26 11.72
C ARG A 185 4.71 -26.71 12.06
N TRP A 186 3.92 -26.32 11.07
CA TRP A 186 2.63 -25.67 11.26
C TRP A 186 1.52 -26.40 10.50
N ASP A 187 0.42 -26.63 11.19
CA ASP A 187 -0.76 -27.29 10.65
C ASP A 187 -1.66 -26.32 9.89
N THR A 188 -1.53 -25.00 10.19
CA THR A 188 -2.29 -23.91 9.57
C THR A 188 -1.43 -22.68 9.37
N ILE A 189 -1.56 -22.02 8.22
CA ILE A 189 -0.97 -20.71 7.93
C ILE A 189 -2.09 -19.67 7.88
N LEU A 190 -1.98 -18.64 8.72
CA LEU A 190 -2.83 -17.46 8.74
C LEU A 190 -2.08 -16.33 8.01
N PHE A 191 -2.48 -16.01 6.78
CA PHE A 191 -1.81 -15.03 5.95
C PHE A 191 -2.62 -13.73 5.91
N ASP A 192 -2.24 -12.77 6.74
CA ASP A 192 -2.90 -11.46 6.85
C ASP A 192 -2.31 -10.46 5.84
N GLU A 193 -3.10 -9.46 5.48
CA GLU A 193 -2.78 -8.45 4.45
C GLU A 193 -2.32 -9.08 3.12
N ALA A 194 -2.95 -10.17 2.72
CA ALA A 194 -2.54 -10.98 1.57
C ALA A 194 -2.60 -10.23 0.22
N GLN A 195 -3.32 -9.11 0.13
CA GLN A 195 -3.34 -8.23 -1.04
C GLN A 195 -2.01 -7.50 -1.28
N ASP A 196 -1.15 -7.39 -0.25
CA ASP A 196 0.17 -6.75 -0.36
C ASP A 196 1.33 -7.76 -0.52
N ALA A 197 1.02 -9.03 -0.65
CA ALA A 197 2.03 -10.05 -0.87
C ALA A 197 2.72 -9.85 -2.22
N ASN A 198 4.05 -10.06 -2.26
CA ASN A 198 4.71 -10.27 -3.53
C ASN A 198 4.55 -11.75 -3.98
N PRO A 199 4.70 -12.05 -5.27
CA PRO A 199 4.56 -13.41 -5.79
C PRO A 199 5.49 -14.45 -5.13
N VAL A 200 6.66 -14.02 -4.63
CA VAL A 200 7.57 -14.89 -3.84
C VAL A 200 6.89 -15.39 -2.57
N THR A 201 6.28 -14.49 -1.81
CA THR A 201 5.58 -14.84 -0.56
C THR A 201 4.31 -15.64 -0.86
N SER A 202 3.56 -15.25 -1.91
CA SER A 202 2.38 -15.99 -2.35
C SER A 202 2.74 -17.43 -2.75
N ALA A 203 3.80 -17.63 -3.53
CA ALA A 203 4.28 -18.95 -3.91
C ALA A 203 4.70 -19.80 -2.69
N LEU A 204 5.40 -19.18 -1.72
CA LEU A 204 5.77 -19.86 -0.48
C LEU A 204 4.56 -20.39 0.30
N VAL A 205 3.50 -19.57 0.41
CA VAL A 205 2.31 -19.91 1.21
C VAL A 205 1.39 -20.86 0.46
N LEU A 206 1.11 -20.57 -0.82
CA LEU A 206 0.11 -21.30 -1.59
C LEU A 206 0.56 -22.69 -2.04
N SER A 207 1.87 -22.97 -2.04
CA SER A 207 2.45 -24.29 -2.31
C SER A 207 2.39 -25.24 -1.11
N GLN A 208 2.02 -24.76 0.09
CA GLN A 208 2.03 -25.60 1.28
C GLN A 208 0.86 -26.59 1.31
N PRO A 209 1.09 -27.84 1.73
CA PRO A 209 0.03 -28.84 1.85
C PRO A 209 -0.84 -28.68 3.12
N CYS A 210 -0.45 -27.84 4.06
CA CYS A 210 -1.23 -27.55 5.26
C CYS A 210 -2.41 -26.59 4.96
N ARG A 211 -3.28 -26.39 5.97
CA ARG A 211 -4.40 -25.44 5.86
C ARG A 211 -3.89 -24.01 5.68
N VAL A 212 -4.54 -23.24 4.80
CA VAL A 212 -4.18 -21.83 4.54
C VAL A 212 -5.43 -20.96 4.60
N ILE A 213 -5.39 -19.93 5.42
CA ILE A 213 -6.41 -18.88 5.51
C ILE A 213 -5.76 -17.56 5.08
N LEU A 214 -6.19 -17.03 3.93
CA LEU A 214 -5.77 -15.73 3.42
C LEU A 214 -6.82 -14.69 3.80
N VAL A 215 -6.38 -13.61 4.42
CA VAL A 215 -7.25 -12.47 4.75
C VAL A 215 -6.67 -11.20 4.17
N GLY A 216 -7.52 -10.36 3.60
CA GLY A 216 -7.07 -9.09 3.06
C GLY A 216 -8.18 -8.24 2.48
N ASP A 217 -7.82 -7.02 2.13
CA ASP A 217 -8.66 -6.05 1.46
C ASP A 217 -8.01 -5.64 0.13
N ARG A 218 -8.55 -6.13 -0.99
CA ARG A 218 -7.98 -5.82 -2.31
C ARG A 218 -7.97 -4.33 -2.62
N TYR A 219 -8.85 -3.55 -1.99
CA TYR A 219 -8.93 -2.09 -2.14
C TYR A 219 -7.95 -1.35 -1.23
N GLN A 220 -7.25 -2.05 -0.33
CA GLN A 220 -6.10 -1.56 0.42
C GLN A 220 -4.76 -2.01 -0.18
N GLN A 221 -4.74 -2.55 -1.40
CA GLN A 221 -3.50 -2.84 -2.13
C GLN A 221 -2.90 -1.53 -2.65
N ILE A 222 -1.84 -1.05 -1.99
CA ILE A 222 -1.17 0.22 -2.31
C ILE A 222 0.35 0.07 -2.51
N TYR A 223 0.87 -1.17 -2.61
CA TYR A 223 2.29 -1.45 -2.76
C TYR A 223 2.65 -2.17 -4.06
N ARG A 224 1.80 -2.08 -5.12
CA ARG A 224 2.09 -2.65 -6.44
C ARG A 224 3.43 -2.18 -7.01
N PHE A 225 3.79 -0.91 -6.79
CA PHE A 225 5.07 -0.35 -7.19
C PHE A 225 6.29 -1.02 -6.52
N ARG A 226 6.07 -1.83 -5.47
CA ARG A 226 7.07 -2.67 -4.79
C ARG A 226 6.97 -4.14 -5.20
N GLY A 227 6.25 -4.46 -6.25
CA GLY A 227 6.03 -5.81 -6.73
C GLY A 227 4.98 -6.59 -5.93
N ALA A 228 4.12 -5.91 -5.15
CA ALA A 228 2.97 -6.57 -4.53
C ALA A 228 1.97 -7.02 -5.60
N ASP A 229 1.51 -8.26 -5.48
CA ASP A 229 0.44 -8.83 -6.27
C ASP A 229 -0.65 -9.37 -5.34
N ASN A 230 -1.91 -9.25 -5.76
CA ASN A 230 -3.03 -9.63 -4.92
C ASN A 230 -3.14 -11.15 -4.78
N ALA A 231 -2.54 -11.72 -3.74
CA ALA A 231 -2.59 -13.15 -3.47
C ALA A 231 -4.02 -13.70 -3.32
N LEU A 232 -5.02 -12.87 -2.93
CA LEU A 232 -6.42 -13.29 -2.80
C LEU A 232 -7.05 -13.70 -4.16
N SER A 233 -6.48 -13.25 -5.27
CA SER A 233 -6.94 -13.53 -6.63
C SER A 233 -6.07 -14.56 -7.36
N HIS A 234 -5.14 -15.22 -6.65
CA HIS A 234 -4.23 -16.18 -7.29
C HIS A 234 -5.00 -17.40 -7.83
N PRO A 235 -4.70 -17.87 -9.07
CA PRO A 235 -5.46 -18.97 -9.71
C PRO A 235 -5.55 -20.27 -8.90
N VAL A 236 -4.55 -20.59 -8.07
CA VAL A 236 -4.55 -21.75 -7.15
C VAL A 236 -5.69 -21.70 -6.12
N LEU A 237 -6.34 -20.55 -5.96
CA LEU A 237 -7.45 -20.30 -5.03
C LEU A 237 -8.82 -20.30 -5.72
N ASN A 238 -8.94 -20.76 -6.97
CA ASN A 238 -10.22 -20.78 -7.67
C ASN A 238 -11.25 -21.66 -6.96
N ASP A 239 -10.80 -22.78 -6.34
CA ASP A 239 -11.63 -23.72 -5.59
C ASP A 239 -11.62 -23.45 -4.07
N ALA A 240 -11.06 -22.34 -3.62
CA ALA A 240 -11.04 -21.99 -2.20
C ALA A 240 -12.39 -21.44 -1.73
N ASP A 241 -12.75 -21.73 -0.49
CA ASP A 241 -13.94 -21.12 0.14
C ASP A 241 -13.75 -19.60 0.28
N ARG A 242 -14.73 -18.82 -0.19
CA ARG A 242 -14.68 -17.35 -0.18
C ARG A 242 -15.68 -16.78 0.79
N LEU A 243 -15.17 -16.15 1.85
CA LEU A 243 -15.97 -15.45 2.86
C LEU A 243 -15.69 -13.96 2.84
N TRP A 244 -16.54 -13.20 3.52
CA TRP A 244 -16.48 -11.74 3.54
C TRP A 244 -16.53 -11.23 4.98
N LEU A 245 -15.94 -10.04 5.19
CA LEU A 245 -16.14 -9.18 6.35
C LEU A 245 -16.52 -7.80 5.84
N THR A 246 -17.77 -7.40 6.04
CA THR A 246 -18.34 -6.17 5.50
C THR A 246 -18.68 -5.14 6.54
N GLN A 247 -18.78 -5.51 7.83
CA GLN A 247 -19.09 -4.60 8.91
C GLN A 247 -17.83 -3.98 9.53
N SER A 248 -17.64 -2.67 9.36
CA SER A 248 -16.53 -1.92 9.97
C SER A 248 -16.84 -1.49 11.40
N PHE A 249 -15.93 -1.77 12.32
CA PHE A 249 -15.98 -1.31 13.71
C PHE A 249 -15.14 -0.05 13.96
N ARG A 250 -14.49 0.47 12.90
CA ARG A 250 -13.61 1.63 13.02
C ARG A 250 -14.36 2.95 12.91
N PHE A 251 -15.27 3.07 11.98
CA PHE A 251 -15.99 4.29 11.63
C PHE A 251 -17.49 4.05 11.54
N GLY A 252 -18.26 5.13 11.56
CA GLY A 252 -19.71 5.10 11.45
C GLY A 252 -20.20 5.18 9.99
N PRO A 253 -21.51 5.45 9.82
CA PRO A 253 -22.15 5.41 8.50
C PRO A 253 -21.69 6.53 7.55
N SER A 254 -21.27 7.71 8.07
CA SER A 254 -20.87 8.85 7.24
C SER A 254 -19.56 8.58 6.51
N VAL A 255 -18.54 8.07 7.21
CA VAL A 255 -17.26 7.66 6.59
C VAL A 255 -17.46 6.42 5.73
N ALA A 256 -18.31 5.47 6.14
CA ALA A 256 -18.65 4.30 5.32
C ALA A 256 -19.24 4.69 3.96
N ARG A 257 -20.09 5.73 3.89
CA ARG A 257 -20.62 6.26 2.62
C ARG A 257 -19.49 6.77 1.71
N MET A 258 -18.49 7.48 2.25
CA MET A 258 -17.33 7.93 1.46
C MET A 258 -16.49 6.76 0.97
N ALA A 259 -16.30 5.74 1.80
CA ALA A 259 -15.61 4.52 1.42
C ALA A 259 -16.36 3.78 0.28
N ASN A 260 -17.68 3.65 0.39
CA ASN A 260 -18.53 2.99 -0.62
C ASN A 260 -18.51 3.72 -1.96
N LEU A 261 -18.45 5.05 -1.97
CA LEU A 261 -18.28 5.83 -3.19
C LEU A 261 -17.02 5.43 -3.97
N LEU A 262 -15.91 5.21 -3.26
CA LEU A 262 -14.64 4.77 -3.86
C LEU A 262 -14.69 3.28 -4.26
N LEU A 263 -15.31 2.43 -3.46
CA LEU A 263 -15.51 1.01 -3.78
C LEU A 263 -16.32 0.81 -5.04
N GLN A 264 -17.41 1.55 -5.22
CA GLN A 264 -18.21 1.52 -6.44
C GLN A 264 -17.43 1.95 -7.68
N ARG A 265 -16.60 3.00 -7.56
CA ARG A 265 -15.71 3.44 -8.64
C ARG A 265 -14.63 2.40 -8.98
N ALA A 266 -14.23 1.60 -8.00
CA ALA A 266 -13.33 0.48 -8.19
C ALA A 266 -14.04 -0.81 -8.68
N GLY A 267 -15.35 -0.75 -8.97
CA GLY A 267 -16.15 -1.86 -9.48
C GLY A 267 -16.64 -2.86 -8.43
N GLU A 268 -16.63 -2.49 -7.13
CA GLU A 268 -17.21 -3.32 -6.07
C GLU A 268 -18.71 -3.10 -5.95
N THR A 269 -19.45 -4.18 -5.85
CA THR A 269 -20.90 -4.18 -5.68
C THR A 269 -21.35 -4.31 -4.22
N ARG A 270 -20.48 -4.85 -3.37
CA ARG A 270 -20.73 -4.94 -1.93
C ARG A 270 -20.43 -3.62 -1.25
N GLN A 271 -21.11 -3.37 -0.16
CA GLN A 271 -20.94 -2.17 0.63
C GLN A 271 -20.32 -2.50 1.99
N VAL A 272 -19.46 -1.61 2.48
CA VAL A 272 -19.03 -1.62 3.88
C VAL A 272 -20.10 -0.90 4.70
N THR A 273 -20.48 -1.51 5.84
CA THR A 273 -21.38 -0.90 6.82
C THR A 273 -20.57 -0.37 8.00
N GLY A 274 -20.79 0.90 8.37
CA GLY A 274 -20.12 1.51 9.53
C GLY A 274 -20.88 1.24 10.81
N SER A 275 -20.20 0.66 11.81
CA SER A 275 -20.73 0.43 13.16
C SER A 275 -19.79 0.92 14.25
N GLY A 276 -18.78 1.73 13.91
CA GLY A 276 -17.79 2.29 14.85
C GLY A 276 -18.29 3.44 15.73
N GLY A 277 -19.59 3.76 15.68
CA GLY A 277 -20.23 4.84 16.44
C GLY A 277 -20.58 6.04 15.57
N GLU A 278 -20.90 7.16 16.21
CA GLU A 278 -21.21 8.42 15.53
C GLU A 278 -19.98 8.98 14.84
N ASP A 279 -20.14 9.39 13.58
CA ASP A 279 -19.11 10.00 12.76
C ASP A 279 -19.68 11.11 11.86
N GLU A 280 -18.81 11.95 11.35
CA GLU A 280 -19.18 13.07 10.49
C GLU A 280 -18.19 13.23 9.32
N VAL A 281 -18.68 13.82 8.25
CA VAL A 281 -17.87 14.19 7.06
C VAL A 281 -18.03 15.68 6.82
N LEU A 282 -16.90 16.42 6.88
CA LEU A 282 -16.86 17.86 6.69
C LEU A 282 -16.36 18.20 5.28
N MET A 283 -17.06 19.13 4.62
CA MET A 283 -16.76 19.56 3.26
C MET A 283 -15.63 20.62 3.19
N SER A 284 -15.23 21.19 4.33
CA SER A 284 -14.25 22.28 4.37
C SER A 284 -13.34 22.22 5.59
N ARG A 285 -12.11 22.73 5.43
CA ARG A 285 -11.15 22.95 6.52
C ARG A 285 -11.35 24.26 7.26
N THR A 286 -12.23 25.15 6.76
CA THR A 286 -12.37 26.55 7.20
C THR A 286 -13.79 26.85 7.64
N GLY A 287 -13.94 27.89 8.47
CA GLY A 287 -15.25 28.35 8.96
C GLY A 287 -15.75 27.55 10.16
N ALA A 288 -17.08 27.43 10.28
CA ALA A 288 -17.75 26.71 11.37
C ALA A 288 -17.43 25.20 11.40
N ASP A 289 -17.02 24.65 10.25
CA ASP A 289 -16.70 23.22 10.09
C ASP A 289 -15.25 22.89 10.43
N LYS A 290 -14.50 23.83 11.04
CA LYS A 290 -13.10 23.55 11.39
C LYS A 290 -13.04 22.58 12.57
N PRO A 291 -12.41 21.41 12.42
CA PRO A 291 -12.26 20.47 13.53
C PRO A 291 -11.40 21.06 14.65
N GLU A 292 -11.86 20.93 15.87
CA GLU A 292 -11.14 21.37 17.07
C GLU A 292 -10.16 20.28 17.54
N GLY A 293 -9.07 20.69 18.21
CA GLY A 293 -8.10 19.79 18.85
C GLY A 293 -7.07 19.19 17.88
N HIS A 294 -6.54 18.04 18.30
CA HIS A 294 -5.54 17.28 17.54
C HIS A 294 -6.13 16.73 16.24
N ARG A 295 -5.39 16.87 15.15
CA ARG A 295 -5.82 16.43 13.81
C ARG A 295 -4.69 15.81 13.03
N THR A 296 -5.02 14.87 12.16
CA THR A 296 -4.06 14.20 11.29
C THR A 296 -4.31 14.61 9.85
N VAL A 297 -3.27 15.09 9.18
CA VAL A 297 -3.32 15.39 7.75
C VAL A 297 -2.64 14.26 6.98
N LEU A 298 -3.35 13.70 6.02
CA LEU A 298 -2.85 12.67 5.12
C LEU A 298 -2.61 13.26 3.74
N SER A 299 -1.34 13.30 3.34
CA SER A 299 -0.90 13.74 2.00
C SER A 299 -0.58 12.54 1.11
N ARG A 300 -0.71 12.72 -0.20
CA ARG A 300 -0.31 11.72 -1.20
C ARG A 300 1.20 11.60 -1.29
N THR A 301 1.91 12.72 -1.18
CA THR A 301 3.35 12.82 -1.44
C THR A 301 4.14 13.22 -0.20
N VAL A 302 5.44 12.90 -0.20
CA VAL A 302 6.38 13.41 0.82
C VAL A 302 6.46 14.94 0.78
N ALA A 303 6.37 15.53 -0.41
CA ALA A 303 6.36 16.97 -0.58
C ALA A 303 5.14 17.62 0.10
N GLY A 304 3.94 17.03 -0.07
CA GLY A 304 2.71 17.46 0.62
C GLY A 304 2.88 17.43 2.13
N VAL A 305 3.44 16.33 2.67
CA VAL A 305 3.72 16.20 4.11
C VAL A 305 4.66 17.30 4.61
N ILE A 306 5.77 17.56 3.90
CA ILE A 306 6.74 18.60 4.28
C ILE A 306 6.10 19.98 4.21
N CYS A 307 5.33 20.29 3.17
CA CYS A 307 4.62 21.57 3.02
C CYS A 307 3.59 21.76 4.15
N THR A 308 2.79 20.76 4.46
CA THR A 308 1.80 20.81 5.55
C THR A 308 2.48 21.00 6.90
N ALA A 309 3.55 20.27 7.19
CA ALA A 309 4.32 20.42 8.41
C ALA A 309 4.96 21.81 8.53
N LEU A 310 5.49 22.35 7.41
CA LEU A 310 6.08 23.69 7.37
C LEU A 310 5.04 24.77 7.68
N MET A 311 3.86 24.70 7.09
CA MET A 311 2.76 25.64 7.36
C MET A 311 2.31 25.58 8.81
N ALA A 312 2.25 24.38 9.40
CA ALA A 312 1.94 24.20 10.82
C ALA A 312 3.03 24.82 11.70
N SER A 313 4.32 24.57 11.40
CA SER A 313 5.47 25.12 12.14
C SER A 313 5.55 26.64 12.07
N LEU A 314 5.28 27.24 10.89
CA LEU A 314 5.18 28.70 10.72
C LEU A 314 4.06 29.31 11.55
N SER A 315 3.03 28.53 11.86
CA SER A 315 1.92 28.94 12.75
C SER A 315 2.20 28.63 14.23
N GLY A 316 3.43 28.23 14.58
CA GLY A 316 3.85 27.91 15.96
C GLY A 316 3.31 26.58 16.49
N ARG A 317 2.78 25.70 15.65
CA ARG A 317 2.18 24.41 16.06
C ARG A 317 3.23 23.32 16.16
N LYS A 318 3.05 22.44 17.13
CA LYS A 318 3.85 21.22 17.30
C LYS A 318 3.39 20.14 16.35
N VAL A 319 4.35 19.51 15.66
CA VAL A 319 4.12 18.53 14.60
C VAL A 319 4.65 17.16 15.01
N TYR A 320 3.82 16.15 14.94
CA TYR A 320 4.23 14.75 15.02
C TYR A 320 4.27 14.14 13.61
N TRP A 321 5.38 13.46 13.29
CA TRP A 321 5.58 12.80 12.00
C TRP A 321 5.43 11.29 12.17
N VAL A 322 4.51 10.68 11.46
CA VAL A 322 4.37 9.22 11.48
C VAL A 322 5.65 8.55 10.96
N GLY A 323 6.33 7.82 11.84
CA GLY A 323 7.62 7.21 11.54
C GLY A 323 8.84 8.14 11.70
N GLY A 324 8.65 9.31 12.33
CA GLY A 324 9.70 10.30 12.58
C GLY A 324 10.04 11.15 11.36
N ILE A 325 10.53 12.37 11.59
CA ILE A 325 10.90 13.32 10.53
C ILE A 325 11.98 12.75 9.57
N GLU A 326 12.95 12.00 10.11
CA GLU A 326 14.02 11.40 9.31
C GLU A 326 13.51 10.25 8.41
N GLY A 327 12.37 9.68 8.73
CA GLY A 327 11.67 8.75 7.84
C GLY A 327 11.27 9.37 6.49
N TYR A 328 11.22 10.69 6.40
CA TYR A 328 10.94 11.44 5.18
C TYR A 328 12.22 11.91 4.45
N ARG A 329 13.38 11.33 4.80
CA ARG A 329 14.70 11.56 4.18
C ARG A 329 15.17 13.02 4.24
N THR A 330 14.82 13.73 5.30
CA THR A 330 15.17 15.15 5.46
C THR A 330 16.68 15.40 5.54
N GLU A 331 17.46 14.48 6.14
CA GLU A 331 18.93 14.54 6.16
C GLU A 331 19.52 14.37 4.75
N ALA A 332 19.06 13.38 4.00
CA ALA A 332 19.51 13.18 2.62
C ALA A 332 19.15 14.35 1.71
N LEU A 333 18.01 14.99 1.96
CA LEU A 333 17.58 16.18 1.24
C LEU A 333 18.45 17.40 1.59
N GLU A 334 18.87 17.53 2.86
CA GLU A 334 19.80 18.57 3.31
C GLU A 334 21.19 18.37 2.70
N ASP A 335 21.70 17.14 2.65
CA ASP A 335 22.96 16.80 1.98
C ASP A 335 22.90 17.12 0.49
N LEU A 336 21.77 16.83 -0.19
CA LEU A 336 21.57 17.17 -1.60
C LEU A 336 21.57 18.71 -1.82
N TYR A 337 21.00 19.48 -0.88
CA TYR A 337 21.05 20.94 -0.92
C TYR A 337 22.49 21.46 -0.85
N TRP A 338 23.28 20.95 0.12
CA TRP A 338 24.68 21.37 0.24
C TRP A 338 25.53 20.90 -0.93
N PHE A 339 25.23 19.74 -1.51
CA PHE A 339 25.85 19.25 -2.74
C PHE A 339 25.52 20.16 -3.93
N SER A 340 24.28 20.63 -4.04
CA SER A 340 23.88 21.57 -5.10
C SER A 340 24.49 22.97 -4.95
N ALA A 341 24.83 23.37 -3.73
CA ALA A 341 25.47 24.63 -3.40
C ALA A 341 27.02 24.58 -3.45
N ASP A 342 27.60 23.44 -3.81
CA ASP A 342 29.06 23.17 -3.79
C ASP A 342 29.68 23.43 -2.41
N MET A 343 28.99 23.02 -1.34
CA MET A 343 29.41 23.17 0.06
C MET A 343 29.55 21.80 0.75
N PRO A 344 30.49 20.94 0.29
CA PRO A 344 30.61 19.57 0.76
C PRO A 344 30.99 19.44 2.24
N GLU A 345 31.62 20.45 2.82
CA GLU A 345 31.99 20.50 4.25
C GLU A 345 30.76 20.58 5.18
N LYS A 346 29.57 20.91 4.66
CA LYS A 346 28.30 20.96 5.41
C LYS A 346 27.49 19.68 5.30
N MET A 347 27.88 18.77 4.43
CA MET A 347 27.19 17.49 4.24
C MET A 347 27.50 16.53 5.41
N GLN A 348 26.50 15.77 5.83
CA GLN A 348 26.63 14.73 6.86
C GLN A 348 27.18 13.42 6.29
N SER A 349 26.98 13.18 4.99
CA SER A 349 27.36 11.95 4.32
C SER A 349 28.15 12.22 3.03
N ASP A 350 29.23 11.43 2.82
CA ASP A 350 30.05 11.47 1.59
C ASP A 350 29.44 10.71 0.40
N VAL A 351 28.25 10.14 0.54
CA VAL A 351 27.66 9.26 -0.47
C VAL A 351 27.49 9.98 -1.80
N LEU A 352 26.96 11.20 -1.80
CA LEU A 352 26.73 11.96 -3.04
C LEU A 352 28.05 12.29 -3.75
N ARG A 353 29.10 12.71 -3.00
CA ARG A 353 30.43 13.02 -3.56
C ARG A 353 31.14 11.79 -4.12
N ARG A 354 30.95 10.65 -3.49
CA ARG A 354 31.52 9.38 -3.95
C ARG A 354 30.85 8.89 -5.22
N ASP A 355 29.54 9.06 -5.30
CA ASP A 355 28.71 8.45 -6.35
C ASP A 355 28.51 9.35 -7.57
N TYR A 356 28.62 10.70 -7.40
CA TYR A 356 28.43 11.71 -8.45
C TYR A 356 29.57 12.72 -8.43
N ARG A 357 29.96 13.17 -9.60
CA ARG A 357 31.01 14.19 -9.75
C ARG A 357 30.55 15.54 -9.22
N ASP A 358 29.34 15.95 -9.59
CA ASP A 358 28.73 17.23 -9.28
C ASP A 358 27.19 17.13 -9.33
N PHE A 359 26.50 18.18 -8.92
CA PHE A 359 25.03 18.23 -8.92
C PHE A 359 24.44 18.18 -10.34
N ASP A 360 25.13 18.70 -11.36
CA ASP A 360 24.70 18.61 -12.75
C ASP A 360 24.71 17.16 -13.25
N GLU A 361 25.68 16.38 -12.84
CA GLU A 361 25.70 14.95 -13.13
C GLU A 361 24.55 14.21 -12.43
N TYR A 362 24.28 14.54 -11.16
CA TYR A 362 23.13 14.02 -10.44
C TYR A 362 21.81 14.31 -11.18
N CYS A 363 21.60 15.55 -11.59
CA CYS A 363 20.40 15.99 -12.34
C CYS A 363 20.30 15.28 -13.70
N ARG A 364 21.42 15.15 -14.43
CA ARG A 364 21.43 14.44 -15.72
C ARG A 364 21.07 12.95 -15.56
N ILE A 365 21.59 12.30 -14.52
CA ILE A 365 21.25 10.91 -14.22
C ILE A 365 19.78 10.81 -13.84
N ALA A 366 19.28 11.63 -12.93
CA ALA A 366 17.87 11.67 -12.54
C ALA A 366 16.94 11.78 -13.76
N LYS A 367 17.26 12.68 -14.68
CA LYS A 367 16.48 12.90 -15.91
C LYS A 367 16.59 11.73 -16.89
N SER A 368 17.81 11.23 -17.14
CA SER A 368 18.05 10.14 -18.11
C SER A 368 17.47 8.79 -17.65
N THR A 369 17.47 8.58 -16.34
CA THR A 369 16.89 7.36 -15.73
C THR A 369 15.42 7.52 -15.39
N ARG A 370 14.85 8.73 -15.48
CA ARG A 370 13.50 9.05 -14.97
C ARG A 370 13.29 8.57 -13.53
N ASP A 371 14.36 8.61 -12.71
CA ASP A 371 14.30 8.16 -11.33
C ASP A 371 13.34 9.05 -10.53
N VAL A 372 12.28 8.45 -10.00
CA VAL A 372 11.21 9.18 -9.32
C VAL A 372 11.71 9.84 -8.04
N GLU A 373 12.55 9.12 -7.25
CA GLU A 373 13.05 9.62 -5.97
C GLU A 373 14.04 10.79 -6.18
N MET A 374 14.97 10.64 -7.11
CA MET A 374 15.92 11.71 -7.44
C MET A 374 15.19 12.95 -7.97
N ASN A 375 14.23 12.78 -8.88
CA ASN A 375 13.47 13.92 -9.43
C ASN A 375 12.59 14.60 -8.37
N GLN A 376 11.99 13.84 -7.44
CA GLN A 376 11.25 14.40 -6.32
C GLN A 376 12.17 15.20 -5.38
N ALA A 377 13.37 14.67 -5.08
CA ALA A 377 14.34 15.37 -4.24
C ALA A 377 14.77 16.71 -4.87
N ILE A 378 15.06 16.73 -6.18
CA ILE A 378 15.36 17.97 -6.92
C ILE A 378 14.22 19.00 -6.80
N ARG A 379 12.97 18.57 -7.04
CA ARG A 379 11.80 19.45 -6.91
C ARG A 379 11.63 20.02 -5.49
N LEU A 380 11.91 19.21 -4.46
CA LEU A 380 11.84 19.66 -3.07
C LEU A 380 12.87 20.72 -2.73
N LEU A 381 14.06 20.70 -3.34
CA LEU A 381 15.05 21.79 -3.19
C LEU A 381 14.47 23.13 -3.65
N ASP A 382 13.75 23.15 -4.77
CA ASP A 382 13.13 24.36 -5.30
C ASP A 382 11.95 24.85 -4.42
N ILE A 383 11.04 23.95 -4.07
CA ILE A 383 9.84 24.26 -3.26
C ILE A 383 10.22 24.75 -1.86
N CYS A 384 11.24 24.12 -1.26
CA CYS A 384 11.66 24.40 0.13
C CYS A 384 12.82 25.40 0.24
N PHE A 385 13.11 26.20 -0.77
CA PHE A 385 14.20 27.16 -0.70
C PHE A 385 13.94 28.29 0.32
N PRO A 386 14.94 28.72 1.14
CA PRO A 386 16.21 28.05 1.45
C PRO A 386 16.00 26.86 2.42
N LEU A 387 16.30 25.64 1.95
CA LEU A 387 15.98 24.39 2.63
C LEU A 387 16.53 24.29 4.06
N PRO A 388 17.80 24.62 4.39
CA PRO A 388 18.33 24.45 5.74
C PRO A 388 17.56 25.26 6.79
N VAL A 389 17.10 26.48 6.45
CA VAL A 389 16.31 27.32 7.35
C VAL A 389 14.96 26.68 7.63
N LYS A 390 14.32 26.15 6.60
CA LYS A 390 13.01 25.48 6.73
C LYS A 390 13.12 24.15 7.48
N LEU A 391 14.17 23.37 7.23
CA LEU A 391 14.41 22.13 8.00
C LEU A 391 14.70 22.41 9.48
N LYS A 392 15.44 23.48 9.79
CA LYS A 392 15.65 23.90 11.17
C LYS A 392 14.31 24.21 11.86
N LEU A 393 13.45 25.01 11.24
CA LEU A 393 12.13 25.33 11.77
C LEU A 393 11.28 24.07 11.97
N LEU A 394 11.28 23.14 11.02
CA LEU A 394 10.57 21.86 11.14
C LEU A 394 11.07 21.05 12.33
N ARG A 395 12.39 20.94 12.51
CA ARG A 395 12.99 20.20 13.65
C ARG A 395 12.63 20.84 15.00
N GLU A 396 12.64 22.18 15.09
CA GLU A 396 12.27 22.91 16.32
C GLU A 396 10.82 22.68 16.74
N HIS A 397 9.91 22.46 15.79
CA HIS A 397 8.48 22.20 16.06
C HIS A 397 8.11 20.73 16.05
N THR A 398 9.06 19.83 15.77
CA THR A 398 8.83 18.39 15.78
C THR A 398 8.82 17.84 17.20
N VAL A 399 7.80 17.05 17.52
CA VAL A 399 7.69 16.31 18.78
C VAL A 399 7.80 14.80 18.54
N THR A 400 8.28 14.08 19.56
CA THR A 400 8.50 12.63 19.51
C THR A 400 7.28 11.81 19.90
N SER A 401 6.32 12.44 20.59
CA SER A 401 5.06 11.82 21.01
C SER A 401 3.88 12.49 20.33
N GLU A 402 2.99 11.70 19.75
CA GLU A 402 1.77 12.19 19.12
C GLU A 402 0.85 12.94 20.10
N LYS A 403 0.88 12.57 21.40
CA LYS A 403 0.08 13.21 22.45
C LYS A 403 0.48 14.67 22.71
N ASP A 404 1.73 15.03 22.37
CA ASP A 404 2.28 16.37 22.58
C ASP A 404 2.13 17.25 21.34
N ALA A 405 1.55 16.71 20.27
CA ALA A 405 1.41 17.40 18.99
C ALA A 405 0.06 18.11 18.85
N ASP A 406 0.05 19.23 18.14
CA ASP A 406 -1.16 19.89 17.66
C ASP A 406 -1.66 19.27 16.36
N ILE A 407 -0.73 18.70 15.58
CA ILE A 407 -1.01 18.09 14.28
C ILE A 407 -0.09 16.88 14.04
N THR A 408 -0.68 15.81 13.53
CA THR A 408 0.04 14.66 12.97
C THR A 408 0.08 14.78 11.46
N VAL A 409 1.23 14.51 10.86
CA VAL A 409 1.39 14.47 9.40
C VAL A 409 1.88 13.11 8.95
N SER A 410 1.31 12.63 7.85
CA SER A 410 1.70 11.34 7.25
C SER A 410 1.39 11.31 5.77
N THR A 411 2.12 10.49 5.01
CA THR A 411 1.60 10.07 3.70
C THR A 411 0.50 9.04 3.88
N ALA A 412 -0.46 9.00 2.94
CA ALA A 412 -1.50 7.97 2.90
C ALA A 412 -0.91 6.54 2.92
N HIS A 413 0.24 6.32 2.26
CA HIS A 413 0.94 5.02 2.31
C HIS A 413 1.40 4.63 3.72
N ARG A 414 1.97 5.58 4.48
CA ARG A 414 2.45 5.31 5.85
C ARG A 414 1.32 5.21 6.86
N SER A 415 0.14 5.76 6.54
CA SER A 415 -1.05 5.69 7.38
C SER A 415 -1.71 4.31 7.41
N LYS A 416 -1.33 3.42 6.48
CA LYS A 416 -1.88 2.06 6.43
C LYS A 416 -1.65 1.32 7.73
N GLY A 417 -2.70 0.71 8.28
CA GLY A 417 -2.69 0.05 9.59
C GLY A 417 -2.95 0.99 10.78
N LEU A 418 -2.88 2.32 10.59
CA LEU A 418 -3.15 3.32 11.63
C LEU A 418 -4.57 3.87 11.50
N GLU A 419 -5.02 4.61 12.53
CA GLU A 419 -6.34 5.26 12.55
C GLU A 419 -6.35 6.43 13.54
N TRP A 420 -7.15 7.47 13.25
CA TRP A 420 -7.22 8.68 14.05
C TRP A 420 -8.65 9.17 14.24
N PRO A 421 -8.95 9.88 15.33
CA PRO A 421 -10.27 10.50 15.52
C PRO A 421 -10.62 11.48 14.40
N VAL A 422 -9.68 12.33 14.00
CA VAL A 422 -9.88 13.38 12.98
C VAL A 422 -8.84 13.21 11.89
N VAL A 423 -9.30 13.01 10.66
CA VAL A 423 -8.44 12.91 9.45
C VAL A 423 -8.82 14.00 8.46
N ILE A 424 -7.83 14.69 7.97
CA ILE A 424 -7.93 15.70 6.90
C ILE A 424 -7.21 15.17 5.67
N LEU A 425 -7.90 15.08 4.56
CA LEU A 425 -7.26 14.76 3.29
C LEU A 425 -6.59 16.02 2.73
N ASP A 426 -5.32 15.88 2.34
CA ASP A 426 -4.58 16.96 1.68
C ASP A 426 -5.02 17.12 0.22
N GLU A 427 -4.67 18.26 -0.39
CA GLU A 427 -5.09 18.59 -1.77
C GLU A 427 -4.16 17.94 -2.84
N ASP A 428 -3.11 17.21 -2.44
CA ASP A 428 -2.09 16.66 -3.32
C ASP A 428 -2.40 15.25 -3.87
N PHE A 429 -3.62 14.75 -3.68
CA PHE A 429 -4.06 13.48 -4.28
C PHE A 429 -4.28 13.63 -5.79
N ALA A 430 -3.90 12.59 -6.52
CA ALA A 430 -4.06 12.56 -7.97
C ALA A 430 -5.55 12.59 -8.37
N ASP A 431 -5.86 13.27 -9.46
CA ASP A 431 -7.21 13.34 -10.00
C ASP A 431 -7.60 12.02 -10.68
N ILE A 432 -8.31 11.15 -9.93
CA ILE A 432 -8.79 9.86 -10.44
C ILE A 432 -9.92 10.00 -11.46
N THR A 433 -10.42 11.20 -11.72
CA THR A 433 -11.43 11.47 -12.74
C THR A 433 -10.82 11.83 -14.10
N ASP A 434 -9.50 12.08 -14.16
CA ASP A 434 -8.80 12.39 -15.41
C ASP A 434 -8.96 11.23 -16.41
N PRO A 435 -9.61 11.45 -17.56
CA PRO A 435 -9.81 10.41 -18.57
C PRO A 435 -8.49 9.90 -19.19
N LEU A 436 -7.42 10.67 -19.11
CA LEU A 436 -6.10 10.32 -19.64
C LEU A 436 -5.26 9.48 -18.66
N MET A 437 -5.68 9.35 -17.40
CA MET A 437 -4.98 8.51 -16.44
C MET A 437 -5.12 7.03 -16.81
N PRO A 438 -4.00 6.28 -16.92
CA PRO A 438 -4.02 4.84 -17.15
C PRO A 438 -4.87 4.11 -16.10
N GLU A 439 -5.58 3.05 -16.51
CA GLU A 439 -6.49 2.32 -15.61
C GLU A 439 -5.77 1.73 -14.39
N ASP A 440 -4.58 1.22 -14.57
CA ASP A 440 -3.76 0.69 -13.49
C ASP A 440 -3.36 1.74 -12.46
N GLU A 441 -2.99 2.94 -12.93
CA GLU A 441 -2.67 4.08 -12.08
C GLU A 441 -3.91 4.59 -11.37
N ARG A 442 -5.03 4.70 -12.08
CA ARG A 442 -6.35 5.08 -11.51
C ARG A 442 -6.75 4.14 -10.38
N ARG A 443 -6.58 2.84 -10.58
CA ARG A 443 -6.87 1.83 -9.54
C ARG A 443 -5.98 2.04 -8.31
N ASP A 444 -4.68 2.24 -8.50
CA ASP A 444 -3.73 2.43 -7.39
C ASP A 444 -4.03 3.72 -6.62
N GLU A 445 -4.35 4.82 -7.31
CA GLU A 445 -4.72 6.10 -6.68
C GLU A 445 -6.09 6.02 -5.98
N THR A 446 -7.07 5.30 -6.56
CA THR A 446 -8.36 5.04 -5.91
C THR A 446 -8.20 4.23 -4.64
N ASN A 447 -7.38 3.19 -4.66
CA ASN A 447 -7.06 2.40 -3.48
C ASN A 447 -6.35 3.24 -2.39
N LEU A 448 -5.44 4.10 -2.81
CA LEU A 448 -4.72 4.98 -1.87
C LEU A 448 -5.68 5.97 -1.20
N LEU A 449 -6.60 6.54 -1.95
CA LEU A 449 -7.63 7.44 -1.43
C LEU A 449 -8.60 6.69 -0.50
N TYR A 450 -9.01 5.46 -0.85
CA TYR A 450 -9.80 4.58 0.02
C TYR A 450 -9.08 4.28 1.33
N VAL A 451 -7.78 3.97 1.29
CA VAL A 451 -6.95 3.81 2.49
C VAL A 451 -7.01 5.09 3.33
N ALA A 452 -6.79 6.28 2.73
CA ALA A 452 -6.77 7.55 3.46
C ALA A 452 -8.12 7.86 4.11
N VAL A 453 -9.23 7.75 3.38
CA VAL A 453 -10.60 7.96 3.87
C VAL A 453 -10.92 7.06 5.06
N THR A 454 -10.57 5.78 4.96
CA THR A 454 -10.85 4.78 5.99
C THR A 454 -9.93 4.84 7.21
N ARG A 455 -9.05 5.86 7.32
CA ARG A 455 -8.26 6.13 8.53
C ARG A 455 -9.03 6.93 9.56
N ALA A 456 -10.07 7.66 9.17
CA ALA A 456 -10.90 8.43 10.07
C ALA A 456 -11.78 7.52 10.94
N ARG A 457 -11.87 7.86 12.24
CA ARG A 457 -12.76 7.16 13.19
C ARG A 457 -14.01 7.96 13.48
N LYS A 458 -13.91 9.30 13.53
CA LYS A 458 -15.00 10.19 13.93
C LYS A 458 -15.25 11.30 12.91
N THR A 459 -14.19 12.02 12.50
CA THR A 459 -14.34 13.16 11.61
C THR A 459 -13.43 13.00 10.42
N LEU A 460 -13.99 13.06 9.22
CA LEU A 460 -13.26 13.08 7.96
C LEU A 460 -13.48 14.43 7.27
N VAL A 461 -12.40 15.17 7.00
CA VAL A 461 -12.44 16.41 6.22
C VAL A 461 -12.03 16.12 4.80
N LEU A 462 -12.91 16.41 3.85
CA LEU A 462 -12.71 16.12 2.43
C LEU A 462 -11.80 17.15 1.76
N ASN A 463 -10.96 16.69 0.83
CA ASN A 463 -10.26 17.54 -0.13
C ASN A 463 -11.17 17.88 -1.33
N SER A 464 -10.66 18.69 -2.27
CA SER A 464 -11.39 19.10 -3.49
C SER A 464 -11.84 17.92 -4.33
N LEU A 465 -10.96 16.93 -4.52
CA LEU A 465 -11.27 15.71 -5.28
C LEU A 465 -12.46 14.94 -4.69
N MET A 466 -12.43 14.64 -3.39
CA MET A 466 -13.55 13.91 -2.77
C MET A 466 -14.85 14.70 -2.79
N ARG A 467 -14.82 16.04 -2.65
CA ARG A 467 -16.02 16.89 -2.79
C ARG A 467 -16.60 16.81 -4.20
N GLN A 468 -15.75 16.82 -5.24
CA GLN A 468 -16.18 16.62 -6.63
C GLN A 468 -16.87 15.27 -6.81
N LEU A 469 -16.26 14.18 -6.29
CA LEU A 469 -16.84 12.83 -6.40
C LEU A 469 -18.22 12.73 -5.73
N VAL A 470 -18.39 13.35 -4.57
CA VAL A 470 -19.70 13.41 -3.86
C VAL A 470 -20.74 14.20 -4.66
N ALA A 471 -20.35 15.31 -5.28
CA ALA A 471 -21.26 16.09 -6.13
C ALA A 471 -21.68 15.32 -7.39
N GLU A 472 -20.76 14.59 -8.02
CA GLU A 472 -21.07 13.73 -9.18
C GLU A 472 -22.03 12.59 -8.82
N GLU A 473 -21.89 11.98 -7.64
CA GLU A 473 -22.81 10.94 -7.15
C GLU A 473 -24.21 11.50 -6.96
N ALA A 474 -24.34 12.64 -6.26
CA ALA A 474 -25.63 13.30 -6.03
C ALA A 474 -26.34 13.64 -7.35
N GLY A 475 -25.62 14.12 -8.36
CA GLY A 475 -26.17 14.42 -9.68
C GLY A 475 -26.66 13.17 -10.44
N ARG A 476 -26.01 12.02 -10.27
CA ARG A 476 -26.44 10.73 -10.86
C ARG A 476 -27.72 10.22 -10.20
N ASP A 477 -27.82 10.33 -8.88
CA ASP A 477 -29.00 9.91 -8.12
C ASP A 477 -30.24 10.72 -8.52
N GLU A 478 -30.10 12.04 -8.67
CA GLU A 478 -31.17 12.91 -9.15
C GLU A 478 -31.63 12.56 -10.59
N GLN A 479 -30.68 12.26 -11.49
CA GLN A 479 -31.03 11.85 -12.86
C GLN A 479 -31.71 10.50 -12.89
N SER A 480 -31.29 9.54 -12.08
CA SER A 480 -31.89 8.22 -11.97
C SER A 480 -33.32 8.28 -11.40
N GLN A 481 -33.55 9.13 -10.40
CA GLN A 481 -34.91 9.36 -9.85
C GLN A 481 -35.83 9.98 -10.89
N LYS A 482 -35.39 11.00 -11.63
CA LYS A 482 -36.18 11.63 -12.71
C LYS A 482 -36.48 10.65 -13.84
N ALA A 483 -35.56 9.75 -14.18
CA ALA A 483 -35.78 8.72 -15.20
C ALA A 483 -36.81 7.67 -14.74
N THR A 484 -36.83 7.31 -13.47
CA THR A 484 -37.80 6.38 -12.88
C THR A 484 -39.19 6.98 -12.79
N GLU A 485 -39.29 8.28 -12.46
CA GLU A 485 -40.57 9.02 -12.42
C GLU A 485 -41.11 9.30 -13.82
N ALA A 486 -40.27 9.34 -14.84
CA ALA A 486 -40.68 9.59 -16.23
C ALA A 486 -41.11 8.32 -17.00
N SER A 487 -41.01 7.11 -16.41
CA SER A 487 -41.53 5.89 -17.00
C SER A 487 -43.05 5.81 -16.79
N PRO A 488 -43.91 5.86 -17.83
CA PRO A 488 -45.37 5.76 -17.67
C PRO A 488 -45.73 4.36 -17.15
N SER A 489 -46.58 4.33 -16.12
CA SER A 489 -47.28 3.12 -15.69
C SER A 489 -48.18 2.64 -16.84
N GLU A 490 -47.72 1.65 -17.61
CA GLU A 490 -48.61 0.85 -18.46
C GLU A 490 -49.46 -0.05 -17.57
N ASN A 491 -50.52 0.54 -16.98
CA ASN A 491 -51.67 -0.16 -16.52
C ASN A 491 -52.85 0.36 -17.38
N GLY A 492 -52.94 -0.13 -18.62
CA GLY A 492 -54.11 0.01 -19.45
C GLY A 492 -55.06 -1.15 -19.16
N GLU A 493 -56.16 -0.81 -18.52
CA GLU A 493 -57.35 -1.61 -18.42
C GLU A 493 -57.70 -2.23 -19.78
N ASN A 494 -57.83 -3.52 -19.85
CA ASN A 494 -58.60 -4.21 -20.84
C ASN A 494 -59.88 -4.72 -20.16
N ASP A 495 -60.89 -3.86 -20.18
CA ASP A 495 -62.26 -4.26 -19.91
C ASP A 495 -62.78 -5.17 -21.01
N ALA A 496 -63.36 -6.26 -20.56
CA ALA A 496 -64.04 -7.27 -21.32
C ALA A 496 -65.29 -6.70 -21.98
N VAL A 497 -65.54 -7.00 -23.27
CA VAL A 497 -66.91 -6.99 -23.90
C VAL A 497 -67.26 -8.40 -24.30
N TYR A 498 -68.27 -8.94 -23.60
CA TYR A 498 -69.06 -10.11 -23.98
C TYR A 498 -69.87 -9.80 -25.22
N GLY A 499 -69.91 -10.68 -26.18
CA GLY A 499 -70.83 -10.74 -27.28
C GLY A 499 -71.05 -12.20 -27.64
N GLN A 500 -72.23 -12.66 -27.32
CA GLN A 500 -72.83 -13.95 -27.65
C GLN A 500 -73.22 -14.05 -29.13
N GLU A 501 -73.51 -15.33 -29.52
CA GLU A 501 -74.33 -15.80 -30.65
C GLU A 501 -73.54 -16.06 -31.94
N ASP A 502 -73.72 -17.11 -32.74
CA ASP A 502 -74.63 -18.26 -32.74
C ASP A 502 -74.14 -19.30 -33.76
N GLU A 503 -74.47 -20.54 -33.51
CA GLU A 503 -74.82 -21.69 -34.38
C GLU A 503 -74.43 -21.74 -35.87
N ASN A 504 -74.10 -22.98 -36.26
CA ASN A 504 -74.34 -23.69 -37.54
C ASN A 504 -73.20 -23.71 -38.59
N ALA A 505 -72.59 -24.82 -38.71
CA ALA A 505 -72.58 -25.87 -39.75
C ALA A 505 -71.27 -26.72 -39.62
#